data_0955c94ced97456cad2f3d8c4bc920f6
#
_entry.id   0955c94ced97456cad2f3d8c4bc920f6
#
_cell.length_a   1.000
_cell.length_b   1.000
_cell.length_c   1.000
_cell.angle_alpha   90.00
_cell.angle_beta   90.00
_cell.angle_gamma   90.00
#
_symmetry.space_group_name_H-M   'P 1'
#
loop_
_entity.id
_entity.type
_entity.pdbx_description
1 polymer ?
#
loop_
_entity_poly.entity_id
_entity_poly.type
_entity_poly.pdbx_seq_one_letter_code
_entity_poly.pdbx_strand_id
1 'polypeptide(L)'
;LAGHWKLSKLIVFWDNNHISIDGSTDLAFTEDVLARYRAYGWHTLRVEDANDLEALRHAIRLAQLDERPSLIAVRSHIGYGSPKQDSHKAHGEPLGPEAVEATRQNLGWPYPPFEVPEEVYRHMDMREKGRAWQEAWEQLMEAYARAYPDLHQELLRRLKGDLPSLPEEPPAFDKPLATRAASGKALDAIAPRMPELLGGSADLT
;
A
#
# COMPACT_ATOMS: atom_id res chain seq x y z
N LEU A 1 7.70 -13.92 -1.05
CA LEU A 1 6.39 -14.49 -1.39
C LEU A 1 5.72 -13.74 -2.54
N ALA A 2 5.58 -12.40 -2.47
CA ALA A 2 4.91 -11.61 -3.53
C ALA A 2 5.54 -11.79 -4.92
N GLY A 3 6.88 -11.83 -5.01
CA GLY A 3 7.58 -12.10 -6.27
C GLY A 3 7.33 -13.51 -6.78
N HIS A 4 7.32 -14.51 -5.88
CA HIS A 4 7.00 -15.90 -6.23
C HIS A 4 5.58 -16.04 -6.79
N TRP A 5 4.62 -15.36 -6.20
CA TRP A 5 3.22 -15.36 -6.66
C TRP A 5 2.94 -14.40 -7.80
N LYS A 6 3.93 -13.62 -8.23
CA LYS A 6 3.80 -12.63 -9.31
C LYS A 6 2.62 -11.66 -9.08
N LEU A 7 2.56 -11.07 -7.89
CA LEU A 7 1.48 -10.14 -7.53
C LEU A 7 1.65 -8.82 -8.30
N SER A 8 1.38 -8.81 -9.59
CA SER A 8 1.64 -7.70 -10.52
C SER A 8 0.89 -6.41 -10.18
N LYS A 9 -0.23 -6.49 -9.44
CA LYS A 9 -0.99 -5.31 -9.00
C LYS A 9 -0.41 -4.67 -7.73
N LEU A 10 0.61 -5.29 -7.10
CA LEU A 10 1.30 -4.72 -5.95
C LEU A 10 2.40 -3.79 -6.42
N ILE A 11 2.20 -2.49 -6.20
CA ILE A 11 3.17 -1.43 -6.48
C ILE A 11 3.51 -0.77 -5.15
N VAL A 12 4.78 -0.82 -4.77
CA VAL A 12 5.30 -0.29 -3.51
C VAL A 12 6.23 0.87 -3.80
N PHE A 13 6.01 1.99 -3.13
CA PHE A 13 6.94 3.11 -3.10
C PHE A 13 7.80 3.01 -1.84
N TRP A 14 9.10 3.11 -2.01
CA TRP A 14 10.04 3.25 -0.92
C TRP A 14 10.55 4.69 -0.87
N ASP A 15 10.16 5.40 0.19
CA ASP A 15 10.68 6.74 0.49
C ASP A 15 12.12 6.62 0.97
N ASN A 16 13.06 6.83 0.04
CA ASN A 16 14.49 6.70 0.30
C ASN A 16 15.09 8.09 0.57
N ASN A 17 14.87 8.61 1.76
CA ASN A 17 15.36 9.93 2.18
C ASN A 17 16.75 9.91 2.85
N HIS A 18 17.35 8.74 3.06
CA HIS A 18 18.65 8.52 3.67
C HIS A 18 18.78 8.96 5.14
N ILE A 19 17.68 9.22 5.83
CA ILE A 19 17.69 9.68 7.24
C ILE A 19 16.88 8.72 8.11
N SER A 20 17.40 8.47 9.31
CA SER A 20 16.74 7.78 10.41
C SER A 20 16.58 8.73 11.60
N ILE A 21 15.99 8.23 12.71
CA ILE A 21 15.83 9.00 13.95
C ILE A 21 17.17 9.53 14.49
N ASP A 22 18.25 8.75 14.36
CA ASP A 22 19.56 9.05 14.96
C ASP A 22 20.56 9.68 13.98
N GLY A 23 20.23 9.78 12.69
CA GLY A 23 21.13 10.35 11.71
C GLY A 23 21.01 9.73 10.31
N SER A 24 22.10 9.74 9.54
CA SER A 24 22.15 9.11 8.23
C SER A 24 21.96 7.60 8.32
N THR A 25 21.20 7.03 7.38
CA THR A 25 21.07 5.58 7.25
C THR A 25 22.40 4.89 6.98
N ASP A 26 23.40 5.58 6.42
CA ASP A 26 24.73 5.02 6.12
C ASP A 26 25.49 4.53 7.36
N LEU A 27 25.09 4.98 8.55
CA LEU A 27 25.65 4.52 9.82
C LEU A 27 25.37 3.02 10.08
N ALA A 28 24.26 2.49 9.57
CA ALA A 28 23.80 1.14 9.90
C ALA A 28 23.23 0.37 8.70
N PHE A 29 23.06 1.00 7.54
CA PHE A 29 22.35 0.42 6.40
C PHE A 29 22.96 0.88 5.07
N THR A 30 23.72 0.00 4.42
CA THR A 30 24.41 0.25 3.14
C THR A 30 23.99 -0.74 2.05
N GLU A 31 22.86 -1.39 2.23
CA GLU A 31 22.38 -2.42 1.33
C GLU A 31 21.85 -1.85 0.00
N ASP A 32 22.12 -2.57 -1.11
CA ASP A 32 21.38 -2.38 -2.36
C ASP A 32 19.99 -3.06 -2.26
N VAL A 33 19.03 -2.31 -1.75
CA VAL A 33 17.62 -2.79 -1.60
C VAL A 33 17.01 -3.21 -2.93
N LEU A 34 17.29 -2.47 -4.01
CA LEU A 34 16.76 -2.81 -5.33
C LEU A 34 17.32 -4.13 -5.85
N ALA A 35 18.61 -4.42 -5.59
CA ALA A 35 19.20 -5.71 -5.93
C ALA A 35 18.55 -6.85 -5.13
N ARG A 36 18.29 -6.66 -3.83
CA ARG A 36 17.58 -7.64 -3.01
C ARG A 36 16.20 -7.93 -3.59
N TYR A 37 15.41 -6.92 -3.90
CA TYR A 37 14.07 -7.12 -4.43
C TYR A 37 14.09 -7.75 -5.83
N ARG A 38 15.06 -7.42 -6.68
CA ARG A 38 15.29 -8.14 -7.95
C ARG A 38 15.52 -9.64 -7.72
N ALA A 39 16.34 -9.99 -6.73
CA ALA A 39 16.59 -11.40 -6.36
C ALA A 39 15.32 -12.11 -5.86
N TYR A 40 14.37 -11.38 -5.27
CA TYR A 40 13.04 -11.91 -4.90
C TYR A 40 12.05 -12.03 -6.07
N GLY A 41 12.47 -11.69 -7.30
CA GLY A 41 11.61 -11.73 -8.48
C GLY A 41 10.70 -10.50 -8.63
N TRP A 42 11.04 -9.37 -8.03
CA TRP A 42 10.34 -8.11 -8.20
C TRP A 42 10.88 -7.30 -9.38
N HIS A 43 10.02 -6.57 -10.05
CA HIS A 43 10.39 -5.43 -10.90
C HIS A 43 10.81 -4.26 -10.01
N THR A 44 11.92 -3.58 -10.35
CA THR A 44 12.44 -2.48 -9.54
C THR A 44 12.72 -1.26 -10.39
N LEU A 45 12.32 -0.12 -9.91
CA LEU A 45 12.49 1.18 -10.55
C LEU A 45 13.11 2.18 -9.56
N ARG A 46 13.71 3.25 -10.10
CA ARG A 46 14.24 4.36 -9.32
C ARG A 46 13.72 5.68 -9.88
N VAL A 47 13.34 6.58 -8.98
CA VAL A 47 13.03 7.98 -9.26
C VAL A 47 13.99 8.83 -8.43
N GLU A 48 14.76 9.67 -9.09
CA GLU A 48 15.88 10.40 -8.45
C GLU A 48 15.43 11.67 -7.73
N ASP A 49 14.21 12.14 -7.96
CA ASP A 49 13.63 13.30 -7.28
C ASP A 49 12.14 13.08 -7.02
N ALA A 50 11.74 13.10 -5.77
CA ALA A 50 10.34 12.98 -5.35
C ALA A 50 9.46 14.13 -5.86
N ASN A 51 10.05 15.26 -6.26
CA ASN A 51 9.33 16.40 -6.83
C ASN A 51 9.17 16.31 -8.35
N ASP A 52 9.82 15.36 -9.02
CA ASP A 52 9.60 15.10 -10.45
C ASP A 52 8.35 14.25 -10.67
N LEU A 53 7.20 14.93 -10.79
CA LEU A 53 5.90 14.28 -10.97
C LEU A 53 5.80 13.49 -12.28
N GLU A 54 6.53 13.88 -13.32
CA GLU A 54 6.51 13.15 -14.59
C GLU A 54 7.31 11.86 -14.50
N ALA A 55 8.46 11.86 -13.82
CA ALA A 55 9.21 10.64 -13.53
C ALA A 55 8.40 9.68 -12.65
N LEU A 56 7.69 10.18 -11.64
CA LEU A 56 6.79 9.39 -10.81
C LEU A 56 5.66 8.75 -11.64
N ARG A 57 4.97 9.54 -12.48
CA ARG A 57 3.92 9.03 -13.38
C ARG A 57 4.45 7.98 -14.36
N HIS A 58 5.65 8.21 -14.89
CA HIS A 58 6.31 7.26 -15.79
C HIS A 58 6.61 5.95 -15.07
N ALA A 59 7.18 6.00 -13.87
CA ALA A 59 7.47 4.82 -13.06
C ALA A 59 6.19 4.02 -12.73
N ILE A 60 5.09 4.70 -12.39
CA ILE A 60 3.80 4.05 -12.16
C ILE A 60 3.31 3.32 -13.43
N ARG A 61 3.38 3.97 -14.59
CA ARG A 61 2.97 3.34 -15.85
C ARG A 61 3.79 2.10 -16.17
N LEU A 62 5.12 2.15 -15.97
CA LEU A 62 5.98 0.98 -16.16
C LEU A 62 5.63 -0.15 -15.17
N ALA A 63 5.38 0.19 -13.91
CA ALA A 63 4.97 -0.78 -12.89
C ALA A 63 3.63 -1.45 -13.22
N GLN A 64 2.67 -0.70 -13.78
CA GLN A 64 1.37 -1.23 -14.19
C GLN A 64 1.44 -2.19 -15.40
N LEU A 65 2.50 -2.11 -16.21
CA LEU A 65 2.72 -2.95 -17.39
C LEU A 65 3.53 -4.23 -17.07
N ASP A 66 4.21 -4.30 -15.93
CA ASP A 66 5.03 -5.45 -15.55
C ASP A 66 4.17 -6.54 -14.88
N GLU A 67 4.46 -7.80 -15.20
CA GLU A 67 3.77 -8.96 -14.62
C GLU A 67 4.26 -9.35 -13.22
N ARG A 68 5.24 -8.62 -12.68
CA ARG A 68 5.80 -8.83 -11.34
C ARG A 68 5.34 -7.71 -10.40
N PRO A 69 5.35 -7.93 -9.07
CA PRO A 69 5.22 -6.83 -8.14
C PRO A 69 6.36 -5.83 -8.34
N SER A 70 6.08 -4.55 -8.18
CA SER A 70 7.06 -3.47 -8.42
C SER A 70 7.45 -2.77 -7.14
N LEU A 71 8.75 -2.52 -6.97
CA LEU A 71 9.30 -1.60 -5.97
C LEU A 71 9.87 -0.38 -6.68
N ILE A 72 9.35 0.80 -6.35
CA ILE A 72 9.83 2.08 -6.84
C ILE A 72 10.57 2.80 -5.71
N ALA A 73 11.89 2.86 -5.79
CA ALA A 73 12.70 3.65 -4.86
C ALA A 73 12.65 5.12 -5.28
N VAL A 74 12.17 5.98 -4.40
CA VAL A 74 12.03 7.41 -4.67
C VAL A 74 12.98 8.18 -3.77
N ARG A 75 13.91 8.91 -4.36
CA ARG A 75 14.80 9.82 -3.62
C ARG A 75 13.99 11.04 -3.17
N SER A 76 13.83 11.17 -1.90
CA SER A 76 13.15 12.31 -1.27
C SER A 76 14.08 12.99 -0.26
N HIS A 77 13.66 14.16 0.21
CA HIS A 77 14.37 14.94 1.21
C HIS A 77 13.45 15.17 2.40
N ILE A 78 13.78 14.56 3.55
CA ILE A 78 13.00 14.81 4.77
C ILE A 78 13.07 16.29 5.14
N GLY A 79 11.92 16.89 5.50
CA GLY A 79 11.85 18.31 5.80
C GLY A 79 12.15 19.22 4.61
N TYR A 80 11.79 18.79 3.40
CA TYR A 80 12.07 19.51 2.15
C TYR A 80 11.74 21.01 2.23
N GLY A 81 12.70 21.83 1.81
CA GLY A 81 12.59 23.29 1.83
C GLY A 81 12.80 23.93 3.22
N SER A 82 12.90 23.15 4.30
CA SER A 82 13.13 23.67 5.65
C SER A 82 14.62 23.82 5.96
N PRO A 83 14.97 24.70 6.95
CA PRO A 83 16.36 24.76 7.46
C PRO A 83 16.85 23.46 8.12
N LYS A 84 15.95 22.51 8.40
CA LYS A 84 16.26 21.19 8.95
C LYS A 84 16.27 20.09 7.88
N GLN A 85 16.18 20.45 6.60
CA GLN A 85 16.18 19.47 5.50
C GLN A 85 17.36 18.50 5.63
N ASP A 86 17.13 17.22 5.32
CA ASP A 86 18.10 16.14 5.36
C ASP A 86 18.80 15.95 6.71
N SER A 87 18.16 16.35 7.79
CA SER A 87 18.65 16.12 9.14
C SER A 87 17.71 15.24 9.96
N HIS A 88 18.25 14.50 10.93
CA HIS A 88 17.46 13.72 11.89
C HIS A 88 16.45 14.57 12.68
N LYS A 89 16.73 15.87 12.85
CA LYS A 89 15.83 16.82 13.55
C LYS A 89 14.51 17.03 12.80
N ALA A 90 14.47 16.77 11.48
CA ALA A 90 13.23 16.82 10.71
C ALA A 90 12.35 15.58 10.91
N HIS A 91 12.88 14.51 11.52
CA HIS A 91 12.15 13.25 11.67
C HIS A 91 11.04 13.32 12.75
N GLY A 92 11.26 13.99 13.85
CA GLY A 92 10.29 13.98 14.97
C GLY A 92 10.20 15.26 15.79
N GLU A 93 10.96 16.31 15.42
CA GLU A 93 10.92 17.59 16.13
C GLU A 93 10.07 18.60 15.36
N PRO A 94 9.26 19.44 16.05
CA PRO A 94 8.59 20.56 15.42
C PRO A 94 9.61 21.54 14.83
N LEU A 95 9.28 22.15 13.69
CA LEU A 95 10.16 23.13 13.05
C LEU A 95 10.36 24.38 13.92
N GLY A 96 9.30 24.85 14.56
CA GLY A 96 9.23 26.13 15.24
C GLY A 96 8.89 27.29 14.30
N PRO A 97 8.40 28.43 14.84
CA PRO A 97 7.87 29.53 14.02
C PRO A 97 8.85 30.08 12.98
N GLU A 98 10.10 30.29 13.36
CA GLU A 98 11.13 30.85 12.49
C GLU A 98 11.45 29.92 11.32
N ALA A 99 11.60 28.62 11.57
CA ALA A 99 11.88 27.66 10.53
C ALA A 99 10.65 27.39 9.63
N VAL A 100 9.43 27.50 10.15
CA VAL A 100 8.20 27.46 9.34
C VAL A 100 8.17 28.64 8.37
N GLU A 101 8.47 29.86 8.83
CA GLU A 101 8.51 31.04 7.96
C GLU A 101 9.61 30.91 6.88
N ALA A 102 10.81 30.49 7.27
CA ALA A 102 11.89 30.23 6.32
C ALA A 102 11.50 29.17 5.26
N THR A 103 10.80 28.09 5.69
CA THR A 103 10.31 27.05 4.80
C THR A 103 9.29 27.61 3.80
N ARG A 104 8.36 28.46 4.25
CA ARG A 104 7.37 29.11 3.40
C ARG A 104 8.04 29.94 2.32
N GLN A 105 9.05 30.73 2.69
CA GLN A 105 9.83 31.56 1.76
C GLN A 105 10.57 30.69 0.74
N ASN A 106 11.24 29.63 1.19
CA ASN A 106 11.98 28.71 0.33
C ASN A 106 11.07 27.97 -0.67
N LEU A 107 9.84 27.64 -0.27
CA LEU A 107 8.84 26.99 -1.11
C LEU A 107 8.03 27.99 -1.98
N GLY A 108 8.26 29.29 -1.82
CA GLY A 108 7.52 30.31 -2.53
C GLY A 108 6.04 30.37 -2.17
N TRP A 109 5.66 30.00 -0.93
CA TRP A 109 4.28 30.01 -0.47
C TRP A 109 3.91 31.38 0.15
N PRO A 110 3.14 32.23 -0.58
CA PRO A 110 2.92 33.63 -0.17
C PRO A 110 1.77 33.80 0.83
N TYR A 111 0.97 32.77 1.04
CA TYR A 111 -0.26 32.88 1.83
C TYR A 111 0.01 32.74 3.33
N PRO A 112 -0.79 33.41 4.20
CA PRO A 112 -0.72 33.27 5.66
C PRO A 112 -0.91 31.81 6.14
N PRO A 113 -0.54 31.47 7.38
CA PRO A 113 -0.82 30.17 7.96
C PRO A 113 -2.31 29.82 7.88
N PHE A 114 -2.61 28.58 7.48
CA PHE A 114 -3.97 28.03 7.32
C PHE A 114 -4.81 28.66 6.22
N GLU A 115 -4.27 29.60 5.44
CA GLU A 115 -4.93 30.12 4.24
C GLU A 115 -4.54 29.29 3.01
N VAL A 116 -5.54 28.75 2.32
CA VAL A 116 -5.37 27.98 1.09
C VAL A 116 -6.13 28.74 -0.02
N PRO A 117 -5.48 29.09 -1.15
CA PRO A 117 -6.13 29.83 -2.21
C PRO A 117 -7.22 29.01 -2.92
N GLU A 118 -8.25 29.69 -3.41
CA GLU A 118 -9.42 29.07 -4.04
C GLU A 118 -9.06 28.19 -5.27
N GLU A 119 -8.01 28.52 -5.99
CA GLU A 119 -7.52 27.72 -7.10
C GLU A 119 -7.03 26.33 -6.67
N VAL A 120 -6.43 26.21 -5.47
CA VAL A 120 -6.04 24.92 -4.89
C VAL A 120 -7.27 24.11 -4.52
N TYR A 121 -8.27 24.73 -3.89
CA TYR A 121 -9.54 24.05 -3.59
C TYR A 121 -10.20 23.52 -4.86
N ARG A 122 -10.28 24.32 -5.91
CA ARG A 122 -10.85 23.89 -7.20
C ARG A 122 -10.04 22.78 -7.86
N HIS A 123 -8.70 22.86 -7.80
CA HIS A 123 -7.84 21.82 -8.37
C HIS A 123 -7.97 20.48 -7.62
N MET A 124 -8.12 20.54 -6.30
CA MET A 124 -8.24 19.37 -5.43
C MET A 124 -9.68 18.85 -5.29
N ASP A 125 -10.66 19.55 -5.84
CA ASP A 125 -12.07 19.13 -5.79
C ASP A 125 -12.31 17.94 -6.71
N MET A 126 -12.42 16.77 -6.10
CA MET A 126 -12.64 15.50 -6.80
C MET A 126 -14.11 15.06 -6.84
N ARG A 127 -15.06 15.90 -6.38
CA ARG A 127 -16.47 15.50 -6.25
C ARG A 127 -17.11 15.09 -7.58
N GLU A 128 -16.90 15.87 -8.65
CA GLU A 128 -17.44 15.55 -9.97
C GLU A 128 -16.76 14.30 -10.57
N LYS A 129 -15.44 14.24 -10.48
CA LYS A 129 -14.66 13.10 -10.97
C LYS A 129 -15.00 11.82 -10.18
N GLY A 130 -15.14 11.95 -8.86
CA GLY A 130 -15.56 10.85 -7.99
C GLY A 130 -16.95 10.34 -8.34
N ARG A 131 -17.91 11.24 -8.63
CA ARG A 131 -19.25 10.86 -9.09
C ARG A 131 -19.19 10.09 -10.40
N ALA A 132 -18.43 10.58 -11.39
CA ALA A 132 -18.29 9.87 -12.67
C ALA A 132 -17.68 8.48 -12.51
N TRP A 133 -16.72 8.32 -11.61
CA TRP A 133 -16.16 6.99 -11.29
C TRP A 133 -17.16 6.09 -10.59
N GLN A 134 -17.97 6.63 -9.67
CA GLN A 134 -19.03 5.89 -8.99
C GLN A 134 -20.07 5.39 -9.99
N GLU A 135 -20.56 6.25 -10.88
CA GLU A 135 -21.51 5.90 -11.92
C GLU A 135 -20.97 4.80 -12.86
N ALA A 136 -19.69 4.92 -13.27
CA ALA A 136 -19.05 3.91 -14.10
C ALA A 136 -18.91 2.57 -13.37
N TRP A 137 -18.61 2.60 -12.08
CA TRP A 137 -18.55 1.41 -11.24
C TRP A 137 -19.94 0.74 -11.10
N GLU A 138 -20.99 1.50 -10.85
CA GLU A 138 -22.36 1.00 -10.74
C GLU A 138 -22.82 0.32 -12.03
N GLN A 139 -22.56 0.94 -13.19
CA GLN A 139 -22.85 0.33 -14.50
C GLN A 139 -22.09 -0.97 -14.71
N LEU A 140 -20.81 -1.01 -14.32
CA LEU A 140 -19.98 -2.21 -14.39
C LEU A 140 -20.54 -3.31 -13.48
N MET A 141 -20.96 -2.99 -12.26
CA MET A 141 -21.57 -3.93 -11.32
C MET A 141 -22.90 -4.49 -11.83
N GLU A 142 -23.74 -3.66 -12.44
CA GLU A 142 -24.96 -4.14 -13.09
C GLU A 142 -24.67 -5.10 -14.26
N ALA A 143 -23.71 -4.76 -15.11
CA ALA A 143 -23.28 -5.62 -16.21
C ALA A 143 -22.71 -6.95 -15.69
N TYR A 144 -21.92 -6.89 -14.62
CA TYR A 144 -21.36 -8.07 -13.96
C TYR A 144 -22.44 -8.95 -13.34
N ALA A 145 -23.45 -8.36 -12.69
CA ALA A 145 -24.58 -9.08 -12.14
C ALA A 145 -25.38 -9.85 -13.21
N ARG A 146 -25.53 -9.26 -14.40
CA ARG A 146 -26.22 -9.92 -15.53
C ARG A 146 -25.38 -11.04 -16.14
N ALA A 147 -24.07 -10.84 -16.29
CA ALA A 147 -23.18 -11.81 -16.93
C ALA A 147 -22.78 -12.97 -16.00
N TYR A 148 -22.62 -12.69 -14.70
CA TYR A 148 -22.09 -13.63 -13.70
C TYR A 148 -22.86 -13.52 -12.37
N PRO A 149 -24.16 -13.90 -12.31
CA PRO A 149 -24.99 -13.66 -11.14
C PRO A 149 -24.46 -14.28 -9.85
N ASP A 150 -23.96 -15.51 -9.90
CA ASP A 150 -23.44 -16.20 -8.71
C ASP A 150 -22.16 -15.55 -8.17
N LEU A 151 -21.24 -15.17 -9.07
CA LEU A 151 -20.01 -14.46 -8.70
C LEU A 151 -20.32 -13.06 -8.16
N HIS A 152 -21.33 -12.38 -8.69
CA HIS A 152 -21.79 -11.11 -8.20
C HIS A 152 -22.35 -11.21 -6.77
N GLN A 153 -23.17 -12.23 -6.49
CA GLN A 153 -23.70 -12.48 -5.15
C GLN A 153 -22.56 -12.74 -4.15
N GLU A 154 -21.60 -13.55 -4.53
CA GLU A 154 -20.42 -13.84 -3.70
C GLU A 154 -19.56 -12.58 -3.47
N LEU A 155 -19.37 -11.74 -4.49
CA LEU A 155 -18.71 -10.45 -4.34
C LEU A 155 -19.44 -9.55 -3.35
N LEU A 156 -20.75 -9.43 -3.46
CA LEU A 156 -21.57 -8.63 -2.54
C LEU A 156 -21.49 -9.15 -1.10
N ARG A 157 -21.54 -10.47 -0.91
CA ARG A 157 -21.36 -11.10 0.40
C ARG A 157 -20.05 -10.67 1.04
N ARG A 158 -18.95 -10.77 0.28
CA ARG A 158 -17.61 -10.38 0.77
C ARG A 158 -17.49 -8.90 1.05
N LEU A 159 -18.02 -8.03 0.20
CA LEU A 159 -18.01 -6.58 0.41
C LEU A 159 -18.80 -6.16 1.65
N LYS A 160 -19.87 -6.88 2.00
CA LYS A 160 -20.63 -6.67 3.25
C LYS A 160 -19.92 -7.22 4.48
N GLY A 161 -18.93 -8.08 4.32
CA GLY A 161 -18.26 -8.78 5.41
C GLY A 161 -19.08 -9.95 5.96
N ASP A 162 -20.08 -10.42 5.23
CA ASP A 162 -20.90 -11.55 5.64
C ASP A 162 -20.07 -12.83 5.55
N LEU A 163 -19.95 -13.56 6.64
CA LEU A 163 -19.27 -14.85 6.66
C LEU A 163 -20.10 -15.94 5.98
N PRO A 164 -19.46 -16.93 5.33
CA PRO A 164 -20.19 -18.10 4.85
C PRO A 164 -20.73 -18.92 6.02
N SER A 165 -21.71 -19.79 5.73
CA SER A 165 -22.23 -20.73 6.73
C SER A 165 -21.13 -21.69 7.17
N LEU A 166 -20.68 -21.56 8.40
CA LEU A 166 -19.74 -22.47 9.03
C LEU A 166 -20.44 -23.72 9.57
N PRO A 167 -19.72 -24.82 9.89
CA PRO A 167 -20.29 -25.96 10.60
C PRO A 167 -20.91 -25.51 11.93
N GLU A 168 -22.11 -25.99 12.22
CA GLU A 168 -22.82 -25.66 13.48
C GLU A 168 -22.06 -26.18 14.70
N GLU A 169 -21.38 -27.31 14.56
CA GLU A 169 -20.57 -27.90 15.62
C GLU A 169 -19.10 -27.95 15.23
N PRO A 170 -18.19 -27.62 16.15
CA PRO A 170 -16.76 -27.80 15.92
C PRO A 170 -16.44 -29.31 15.81
N PRO A 171 -15.32 -29.69 15.11
CA PRO A 171 -14.90 -31.07 15.04
C PRO A 171 -14.71 -31.69 16.43
N ALA A 172 -15.39 -32.78 16.72
CA ALA A 172 -15.20 -33.58 17.94
C ALA A 172 -14.03 -34.51 17.76
N PHE A 173 -13.34 -34.79 18.87
CA PHE A 173 -12.19 -35.72 18.91
C PHE A 173 -12.39 -36.79 19.94
N ASP A 174 -12.46 -38.04 19.52
CA ASP A 174 -12.65 -39.22 20.40
C ASP A 174 -11.43 -39.53 21.27
N LYS A 175 -10.28 -38.98 20.94
CA LYS A 175 -9.00 -39.21 21.63
C LYS A 175 -8.22 -37.91 21.78
N PRO A 176 -7.38 -37.79 22.80
CA PRO A 176 -6.44 -36.67 22.90
C PRO A 176 -5.57 -36.57 21.66
N LEU A 177 -5.48 -35.39 21.09
CA LEU A 177 -4.66 -35.04 19.92
C LEU A 177 -3.66 -33.95 20.27
N ALA A 178 -2.52 -33.94 19.57
CA ALA A 178 -1.64 -32.82 19.57
C ALA A 178 -2.42 -31.59 19.01
N THR A 179 -2.23 -30.42 19.59
CA THR A 179 -2.93 -29.18 19.20
C THR A 179 -2.76 -28.88 17.71
N ARG A 180 -1.59 -29.17 17.12
CA ARG A 180 -1.34 -29.07 15.70
C ARG A 180 -2.29 -29.93 14.86
N ALA A 181 -2.46 -31.19 15.23
CA ALA A 181 -3.36 -32.10 14.53
C ALA A 181 -4.83 -31.72 14.72
N ALA A 182 -5.21 -31.21 15.91
CA ALA A 182 -6.55 -30.67 16.13
C ALA A 182 -6.83 -29.42 15.27
N SER A 183 -5.86 -28.51 15.17
CA SER A 183 -5.92 -27.34 14.30
C SER A 183 -6.08 -27.74 12.83
N GLY A 184 -5.31 -28.71 12.33
CA GLY A 184 -5.42 -29.20 10.96
C GLY A 184 -6.83 -29.73 10.67
N LYS A 185 -7.39 -30.59 11.55
CA LYS A 185 -8.77 -31.07 11.37
C LYS A 185 -9.83 -29.98 11.43
N ALA A 186 -9.64 -28.95 12.24
CA ALA A 186 -10.53 -27.79 12.26
C ALA A 186 -10.45 -27.01 10.94
N LEU A 187 -9.25 -26.82 10.40
CA LEU A 187 -9.07 -26.17 9.09
C LEU A 187 -9.69 -27.00 7.96
N ASP A 188 -9.53 -28.33 7.96
CA ASP A 188 -10.15 -29.22 6.98
C ASP A 188 -11.68 -29.11 6.96
N ALA A 189 -12.32 -28.85 8.12
CA ALA A 189 -13.75 -28.65 8.22
C ALA A 189 -14.21 -27.26 7.76
N ILE A 190 -13.38 -26.22 7.94
CA ILE A 190 -13.74 -24.81 7.70
C ILE A 190 -13.34 -24.38 6.29
N ALA A 191 -12.13 -24.68 5.85
CA ALA A 191 -11.56 -24.15 4.62
C ALA A 191 -12.41 -24.39 3.36
N PRO A 192 -13.07 -25.57 3.16
CA PRO A 192 -13.93 -25.77 2.00
C PRO A 192 -15.15 -24.85 1.96
N ARG A 193 -15.55 -24.29 3.11
CA ARG A 193 -16.71 -23.40 3.24
C ARG A 193 -16.35 -21.92 3.27
N MET A 194 -15.06 -21.61 3.41
CA MET A 194 -14.53 -20.25 3.56
C MET A 194 -13.49 -19.95 2.45
N PRO A 195 -13.93 -19.67 1.22
CA PRO A 195 -13.03 -19.45 0.10
C PRO A 195 -12.14 -18.22 0.24
N GLU A 196 -12.45 -17.31 1.15
CA GLU A 196 -11.60 -16.18 1.54
C GLU A 196 -10.47 -16.55 2.51
N LEU A 197 -10.49 -17.75 3.07
CA LEU A 197 -9.44 -18.21 3.98
C LEU A 197 -8.16 -18.49 3.18
N LEU A 198 -7.15 -17.69 3.42
CA LEU A 198 -5.81 -17.86 2.87
C LEU A 198 -4.82 -18.00 4.02
N GLY A 199 -4.03 -19.05 3.98
CA GLY A 199 -3.03 -19.28 5.01
C GLY A 199 -1.86 -20.08 4.50
N GLY A 200 -0.87 -20.22 5.34
CA GLY A 200 0.32 -21.03 5.11
C GLY A 200 1.02 -21.37 6.40
N SER A 201 1.90 -22.33 6.33
CA SER A 201 2.71 -22.79 7.46
C SER A 201 4.19 -22.64 7.14
N ALA A 202 5.01 -22.40 8.16
CA ALA A 202 6.46 -22.41 8.07
C ALA A 202 6.98 -23.83 8.27
N ASP A 203 6.59 -24.76 7.37
CA ASP A 203 7.01 -26.17 7.38
C ASP A 203 6.58 -26.95 8.65
N LEU A 204 5.34 -26.67 9.12
CA LEU A 204 4.80 -27.25 10.36
C LEU A 204 3.40 -27.88 10.17
N THR A 205 3.03 -28.22 8.96
CA THR A 205 1.77 -28.91 8.66
C THR A 205 1.86 -30.39 8.81
#